data_7f5c6875b225930a0bbcee02285119b1
#
_entry.id   7f5c6875b225930a0bbcee02285119b1
#
_cell.length_a   1.000
_cell.length_b   1.000
_cell.length_c   1.000
_cell.angle_alpha   90.00
_cell.angle_beta   90.00
_cell.angle_gamma   90.00
#
_symmetry.space_group_name_H-M   'P 1'
#
loop_
_entity.id
_entity.type
_entity.pdbx_description
1 polymer ?
#
loop_
_entity_poly.entity_id
_entity_poly.type
_entity_poly.pdbx_seq_one_letter_code
_entity_poly.pdbx_strand_id
1 'polypeptide(L)'
;MEHILIIGNGISGVTAARHIRKLSDKKITIISAESDYFFSRTALMYVFMGHLKFEHTQPYENWFWEKNRIDLKQDFVEDINTSSKSLQLKSGDSISYDKLVIATGSKPNKFGWPGQDLKGVQGLYSKQDLDSMEAITSQPMERAVIVGGGLVGIELAEMLTYKKIPVTFLVRESRFWEQILPEKEANLVQKHILDHEIDLRFQTEIREILSDAQGNVRAVVTKTGEEIPCGFVGIATGVTPNVDFLKNNSLAIGKGVKVHSYFESSVPDVYAIGDCAEFEKPPGAGRKNLEQVWYTG
;
A
#
# COMPACT_ATOMS: atom_id res chain seq x y z
N MET A 1 6.42 -25.05 -22.98
CA MET A 1 5.29 -24.95 -22.00
C MET A 1 5.03 -23.46 -21.82
N GLU A 2 3.79 -23.03 -22.00
CA GLU A 2 3.44 -21.60 -21.84
C GLU A 2 3.77 -21.11 -20.43
N HIS A 3 4.46 -19.96 -20.34
CA HIS A 3 4.95 -19.37 -19.10
C HIS A 3 4.15 -18.12 -18.74
N ILE A 4 3.49 -18.13 -17.60
CA ILE A 4 2.74 -17.02 -17.06
C ILE A 4 3.58 -16.39 -15.95
N LEU A 5 3.95 -15.12 -16.13
CA LEU A 5 4.59 -14.32 -15.09
C LEU A 5 3.55 -13.43 -14.39
N ILE A 6 3.70 -13.29 -13.07
CA ILE A 6 2.85 -12.42 -12.25
C ILE A 6 3.77 -11.49 -11.46
N ILE A 7 3.59 -10.18 -11.61
CA ILE A 7 4.33 -9.18 -10.84
C ILE A 7 3.50 -8.78 -9.62
N GLY A 8 3.95 -9.18 -8.45
CA GLY A 8 3.30 -8.93 -7.16
C GLY A 8 2.70 -10.18 -6.53
N ASN A 9 3.15 -10.49 -5.32
CA ASN A 9 2.65 -11.60 -4.49
C ASN A 9 1.57 -11.17 -3.48
N GLY A 10 0.90 -10.05 -3.73
CA GLY A 10 -0.27 -9.64 -2.94
C GLY A 10 -1.50 -10.51 -3.23
N ILE A 11 -2.62 -10.18 -2.58
CA ILE A 11 -3.87 -10.97 -2.67
C ILE A 11 -4.33 -11.23 -4.11
N SER A 12 -4.26 -10.21 -4.98
CA SER A 12 -4.71 -10.34 -6.38
C SER A 12 -3.79 -11.28 -7.18
N GLY A 13 -2.47 -11.11 -7.10
CA GLY A 13 -1.50 -11.93 -7.82
C GLY A 13 -1.54 -13.40 -7.38
N VAL A 14 -1.59 -13.65 -6.08
CA VAL A 14 -1.67 -15.01 -5.53
C VAL A 14 -3.01 -15.67 -5.85
N THR A 15 -4.11 -14.93 -5.78
CA THR A 15 -5.42 -15.45 -6.17
C THR A 15 -5.44 -15.84 -7.65
N ALA A 16 -4.90 -14.98 -8.53
CA ALA A 16 -4.75 -15.30 -9.95
C ALA A 16 -3.91 -16.56 -10.18
N ALA A 17 -2.72 -16.65 -9.57
CA ALA A 17 -1.84 -17.83 -9.68
C ALA A 17 -2.56 -19.13 -9.28
N ARG A 18 -3.29 -19.11 -8.16
CA ARG A 18 -4.05 -20.27 -7.67
C ARG A 18 -5.17 -20.69 -8.63
N HIS A 19 -5.90 -19.71 -9.17
CA HIS A 19 -6.98 -20.00 -10.12
C HIS A 19 -6.44 -20.49 -11.46
N ILE A 20 -5.37 -19.89 -11.98
CA ILE A 20 -4.69 -20.37 -13.19
C ILE A 20 -4.19 -21.82 -12.99
N ARG A 21 -3.60 -22.13 -11.83
CA ARG A 21 -3.13 -23.49 -11.51
C ARG A 21 -4.26 -24.52 -11.45
N LYS A 22 -5.44 -24.15 -10.94
CA LYS A 22 -6.62 -25.05 -10.94
C LYS A 22 -7.12 -25.38 -12.34
N LEU A 23 -6.89 -24.50 -13.31
CA LEU A 23 -7.41 -24.60 -14.66
C LEU A 23 -6.37 -25.04 -15.69
N SER A 24 -5.09 -25.09 -15.33
CA SER A 24 -3.99 -25.39 -16.27
C SER A 24 -2.73 -25.91 -15.58
N ASP A 25 -1.89 -26.59 -16.38
CA ASP A 25 -0.55 -27.06 -15.99
C ASP A 25 0.58 -26.13 -16.46
N LYS A 26 0.24 -24.90 -16.89
CA LYS A 26 1.21 -23.91 -17.38
C LYS A 26 2.26 -23.58 -16.33
N LYS A 27 3.45 -23.18 -16.75
CA LYS A 27 4.47 -22.65 -15.84
C LYS A 27 3.98 -21.34 -15.26
N ILE A 28 4.04 -21.17 -13.93
CA ILE A 28 3.65 -19.95 -13.22
C ILE A 28 4.82 -19.49 -12.36
N THR A 29 5.22 -18.24 -12.51
CA THR A 29 6.21 -17.60 -11.64
C THR A 29 5.64 -16.30 -11.10
N ILE A 30 5.69 -16.10 -9.78
CA ILE A 30 5.35 -14.85 -9.13
C ILE A 30 6.64 -14.13 -8.75
N ILE A 31 6.77 -12.85 -9.12
CA ILE A 31 7.92 -12.01 -8.79
C ILE A 31 7.47 -10.94 -7.82
N SER A 32 8.14 -10.79 -6.68
CA SER A 32 7.85 -9.78 -5.68
C SER A 32 9.11 -9.18 -5.10
N ALA A 33 9.12 -7.85 -4.94
CA ALA A 33 10.21 -7.15 -4.28
C ALA A 33 10.02 -7.02 -2.77
N GLU A 34 8.79 -7.24 -2.26
CA GLU A 34 8.42 -6.94 -0.89
C GLU A 34 8.78 -8.06 0.10
N SER A 35 8.44 -9.29 -0.25
CA SER A 35 8.61 -10.46 0.63
C SER A 35 8.72 -11.74 -0.19
N ASP A 36 9.33 -12.78 0.41
CA ASP A 36 9.45 -14.09 -0.20
C ASP A 36 8.07 -14.74 -0.41
N TYR A 37 7.19 -14.62 0.58
CA TYR A 37 5.88 -15.27 0.60
C TYR A 37 4.76 -14.24 0.72
N PHE A 38 3.58 -14.62 0.23
CA PHE A 38 2.35 -13.86 0.43
C PHE A 38 2.01 -13.77 1.92
N PHE A 39 1.64 -12.57 2.36
CA PHE A 39 1.15 -12.31 3.71
C PHE A 39 -0.12 -11.45 3.70
N SER A 40 -0.88 -11.52 4.78
CA SER A 40 -2.06 -10.68 5.00
C SER A 40 -1.63 -9.27 5.40
N ARG A 41 -1.74 -8.34 4.45
CA ARG A 41 -1.33 -6.93 4.67
C ARG A 41 -2.10 -6.27 5.81
N THR A 42 -3.37 -6.56 5.96
CA THR A 42 -4.20 -6.04 7.05
C THR A 42 -3.77 -6.53 8.45
N ALA A 43 -2.95 -7.58 8.52
CA ALA A 43 -2.43 -8.10 9.78
C ALA A 43 -1.15 -7.38 10.25
N LEU A 44 -0.57 -6.45 9.45
CA LEU A 44 0.64 -5.71 9.84
C LEU A 44 0.44 -4.91 11.14
N MET A 45 -0.75 -4.35 11.36
CA MET A 45 -1.08 -3.67 12.61
C MET A 45 -0.95 -4.58 13.83
N TYR A 46 -1.41 -5.82 13.73
CA TYR A 46 -1.32 -6.79 14.83
C TYR A 46 0.12 -7.25 15.09
N VAL A 47 0.96 -7.30 14.03
CA VAL A 47 2.39 -7.54 14.20
C VAL A 47 3.06 -6.41 14.97
N PHE A 48 2.80 -5.15 14.57
CA PHE A 48 3.33 -3.97 15.27
C PHE A 48 2.94 -3.93 16.75
N MET A 49 1.69 -4.25 17.07
CA MET A 49 1.21 -4.33 18.45
C MET A 49 1.73 -5.55 19.22
N GLY A 50 2.41 -6.49 18.54
CA GLY A 50 2.96 -7.70 19.18
C GLY A 50 1.93 -8.81 19.42
N HIS A 51 0.74 -8.72 18.81
CA HIS A 51 -0.31 -9.76 18.91
C HIS A 51 0.02 -10.96 18.03
N LEU A 52 0.77 -10.76 16.93
CA LEU A 52 1.21 -11.79 15.99
C LEU A 52 2.70 -11.62 15.70
N LYS A 53 3.36 -12.72 15.33
CA LYS A 53 4.63 -12.64 14.62
C LYS A 53 4.36 -12.51 13.11
N PHE A 54 5.28 -11.91 12.36
CA PHE A 54 5.11 -11.70 10.92
C PHE A 54 4.86 -13.03 10.17
N GLU A 55 5.56 -14.11 10.52
CA GLU A 55 5.37 -15.42 9.92
C GLU A 55 3.93 -15.97 10.04
N HIS A 56 3.19 -15.57 11.09
CA HIS A 56 1.80 -15.97 11.30
C HIS A 56 0.82 -15.19 10.40
N THR A 57 1.28 -14.18 9.69
CA THR A 57 0.46 -13.45 8.72
C THR A 57 0.41 -14.13 7.35
N GLN A 58 1.19 -15.20 7.14
CA GLN A 58 1.26 -15.98 5.90
C GLN A 58 0.15 -17.03 5.88
N PRO A 59 -0.84 -16.95 4.95
CA PRO A 59 -1.97 -17.89 4.93
C PRO A 59 -1.62 -19.29 4.36
N TYR A 60 -0.45 -19.42 3.78
CA TYR A 60 0.01 -20.67 3.17
C TYR A 60 1.37 -21.05 3.73
N GLU A 61 1.55 -22.31 4.07
CA GLU A 61 2.86 -22.85 4.46
C GLU A 61 3.82 -22.84 3.26
N ASN A 62 5.12 -22.83 3.53
CA ASN A 62 6.16 -22.70 2.48
C ASN A 62 6.10 -23.84 1.45
N TRP A 63 5.74 -25.06 1.86
CA TRP A 63 5.58 -26.21 0.95
C TRP A 63 4.41 -26.09 -0.03
N PHE A 64 3.45 -25.18 0.23
CA PHE A 64 2.28 -24.95 -0.63
C PHE A 64 2.68 -24.56 -2.05
N TRP A 65 3.67 -23.72 -2.20
CA TRP A 65 4.10 -23.18 -3.49
C TRP A 65 4.70 -24.26 -4.39
N GLU A 66 5.63 -25.03 -3.87
CA GLU A 66 6.25 -26.17 -4.56
C GLU A 66 5.20 -27.23 -4.93
N LYS A 67 4.36 -27.63 -3.97
CA LYS A 67 3.27 -28.58 -4.20
C LYS A 67 2.33 -28.16 -5.32
N ASN A 68 2.07 -26.88 -5.45
CA ASN A 68 1.22 -26.33 -6.50
C ASN A 68 2.02 -25.90 -7.75
N ARG A 69 3.31 -26.18 -7.81
CA ARG A 69 4.17 -25.82 -8.95
C ARG A 69 4.05 -24.35 -9.33
N ILE A 70 4.13 -23.46 -8.32
CA ILE A 70 4.15 -22.01 -8.45
C ILE A 70 5.53 -21.57 -7.98
N ASP A 71 6.35 -21.10 -8.91
CA ASP A 71 7.69 -20.60 -8.62
C ASP A 71 7.56 -19.19 -7.99
N LEU A 72 8.33 -18.95 -6.93
CA LEU A 72 8.45 -17.62 -6.31
C LEU A 72 9.85 -17.07 -6.57
N LYS A 73 9.93 -15.81 -6.98
CA LYS A 73 11.20 -15.08 -7.14
C LYS A 73 11.12 -13.75 -6.41
N GLN A 74 11.99 -13.57 -5.41
CA GLN A 74 12.13 -12.29 -4.74
C GLN A 74 13.08 -11.42 -5.56
N ASP A 75 12.53 -10.43 -6.25
CA ASP A 75 13.28 -9.47 -7.04
C ASP A 75 12.39 -8.27 -7.41
N PHE A 76 13.00 -7.17 -7.83
CA PHE A 76 12.30 -5.98 -8.32
C PHE A 76 12.30 -5.97 -9.85
N VAL A 77 11.12 -5.80 -10.45
CA VAL A 77 10.98 -5.63 -11.91
C VAL A 77 11.23 -4.16 -12.24
N GLU A 78 12.32 -3.89 -12.96
CA GLU A 78 12.71 -2.54 -13.37
C GLU A 78 12.04 -2.11 -14.66
N ASP A 79 11.87 -3.04 -15.62
CA ASP A 79 11.27 -2.74 -16.92
C ASP A 79 10.53 -3.94 -17.52
N ILE A 80 9.58 -3.65 -18.39
CA ILE A 80 8.79 -4.62 -19.15
C ILE A 80 8.99 -4.35 -20.64
N ASN A 81 9.69 -5.23 -21.33
CA ASN A 81 9.76 -5.20 -22.77
C ASN A 81 8.60 -6.01 -23.38
N THR A 82 7.56 -5.33 -23.80
CA THR A 82 6.35 -5.96 -24.35
C THR A 82 6.57 -6.55 -25.75
N SER A 83 7.54 -6.04 -26.51
CA SER A 83 7.83 -6.54 -27.87
C SER A 83 8.58 -7.87 -27.83
N SER A 84 9.56 -8.02 -26.94
CA SER A 84 10.30 -9.28 -26.75
C SER A 84 9.63 -10.18 -25.69
N LYS A 85 8.54 -9.75 -25.08
CA LYS A 85 7.85 -10.43 -23.97
C LYS A 85 8.83 -10.85 -22.87
N SER A 86 9.57 -9.89 -22.33
CA SER A 86 10.55 -10.13 -21.27
C SER A 86 10.51 -9.06 -20.18
N LEU A 87 10.85 -9.46 -18.96
CA LEU A 87 11.04 -8.57 -17.81
C LEU A 87 12.53 -8.40 -17.55
N GLN A 88 12.95 -7.18 -17.26
CA GLN A 88 14.28 -6.88 -16.71
C GLN A 88 14.17 -6.75 -15.20
N LEU A 89 15.00 -7.47 -14.47
CA LEU A 89 15.04 -7.50 -13.02
C LEU A 89 16.22 -6.70 -12.47
N LYS A 90 16.09 -6.18 -11.29
CA LYS A 90 17.14 -5.42 -10.59
C LYS A 90 18.41 -6.24 -10.34
N SER A 91 18.29 -7.57 -10.17
CA SER A 91 19.43 -8.48 -10.12
C SER A 91 20.29 -8.52 -11.38
N GLY A 92 19.80 -7.97 -12.51
CA GLY A 92 20.39 -8.09 -13.84
C GLY A 92 19.82 -9.25 -14.67
N ASP A 93 18.99 -10.11 -14.06
CA ASP A 93 18.34 -11.21 -14.79
C ASP A 93 17.27 -10.68 -15.75
N SER A 94 17.05 -11.43 -16.84
CA SER A 94 15.92 -11.24 -17.74
C SER A 94 15.08 -12.52 -17.78
N ILE A 95 13.74 -12.37 -17.70
CA ILE A 95 12.80 -13.51 -17.71
C ILE A 95 11.77 -13.29 -18.83
N SER A 96 11.66 -14.28 -19.73
CA SER A 96 10.65 -14.26 -20.79
C SER A 96 9.30 -14.82 -20.29
N TYR A 97 8.22 -14.33 -20.91
CA TYR A 97 6.86 -14.79 -20.63
C TYR A 97 6.05 -14.98 -21.92
N ASP A 98 5.03 -15.80 -21.86
CA ASP A 98 3.98 -15.87 -22.88
C ASP A 98 2.82 -14.95 -22.48
N LYS A 99 2.45 -14.93 -21.18
CA LYS A 99 1.44 -14.03 -20.61
C LYS A 99 1.97 -13.37 -19.33
N LEU A 100 1.62 -12.10 -19.17
CA LEU A 100 2.03 -11.28 -18.03
C LEU A 100 0.79 -10.79 -17.25
N VAL A 101 0.84 -10.91 -15.92
CA VAL A 101 -0.16 -10.32 -15.03
C VAL A 101 0.52 -9.30 -14.12
N ILE A 102 0.11 -8.05 -14.21
CA ILE A 102 0.58 -6.96 -13.35
C ILE A 102 -0.38 -6.86 -12.16
N ALA A 103 0.13 -7.12 -10.95
CA ALA A 103 -0.62 -7.14 -9.70
C ALA A 103 0.12 -6.37 -8.59
N THR A 104 0.70 -5.22 -8.95
CA THR A 104 1.60 -4.42 -8.12
C THR A 104 0.91 -3.59 -7.04
N GLY A 105 -0.41 -3.62 -7.00
CA GLY A 105 -1.20 -2.97 -5.96
C GLY A 105 -1.08 -1.44 -5.98
N SER A 106 -1.03 -0.85 -4.79
CA SER A 106 -0.99 0.59 -4.55
C SER A 106 0.27 0.99 -3.78
N LYS A 107 0.48 2.30 -3.66
CA LYS A 107 1.47 2.92 -2.78
C LYS A 107 0.84 4.13 -2.06
N PRO A 108 1.32 4.52 -0.88
CA PRO A 108 0.83 5.71 -0.18
C PRO A 108 0.97 6.97 -1.02
N ASN A 109 -0.04 7.83 -0.93
CA ASN A 109 0.00 9.14 -1.59
C ASN A 109 1.03 10.05 -0.93
N LYS A 110 1.76 10.80 -1.78
CA LYS A 110 2.61 11.92 -1.37
C LYS A 110 2.16 13.17 -2.13
N PHE A 111 1.96 14.27 -1.40
CA PHE A 111 1.39 15.51 -1.96
C PHE A 111 2.42 16.61 -2.21
N GLY A 112 3.71 16.30 -2.13
CA GLY A 112 4.79 17.26 -2.36
C GLY A 112 5.05 18.20 -1.18
N TRP A 113 4.62 17.85 0.04
CA TRP A 113 4.95 18.64 1.21
C TRP A 113 6.46 18.69 1.42
N PRO A 114 7.05 19.87 1.65
CA PRO A 114 8.42 19.96 2.09
C PRO A 114 8.66 19.04 3.29
N GLY A 115 9.70 18.21 3.24
CA GLY A 115 10.04 17.26 4.30
C GLY A 115 9.27 15.93 4.28
N GLN A 116 8.40 15.65 3.31
CA GLN A 116 7.64 14.39 3.24
C GLN A 116 8.49 13.13 3.06
N ASP A 117 9.77 13.27 2.71
CA ASP A 117 10.72 12.18 2.51
C ASP A 117 11.76 12.07 3.64
N LEU A 118 11.59 12.81 4.74
CA LEU A 118 12.44 12.74 5.91
C LEU A 118 12.31 11.37 6.59
N LYS A 119 13.36 10.96 7.26
CA LYS A 119 13.31 9.77 8.11
C LYS A 119 12.31 9.97 9.24
N GLY A 120 11.41 9.01 9.42
CA GLY A 120 10.29 9.10 10.37
C GLY A 120 9.00 9.65 9.74
N VAL A 121 8.99 9.91 8.41
CA VAL A 121 7.78 10.29 7.68
C VAL A 121 7.42 9.17 6.69
N GLN A 122 6.31 8.48 6.94
CA GLN A 122 5.91 7.34 6.11
C GLN A 122 4.41 7.05 6.21
N GLY A 123 3.89 6.25 5.28
CA GLY A 123 2.62 5.56 5.44
C GLY A 123 2.79 4.21 6.15
N LEU A 124 1.71 3.42 6.17
CA LEU A 124 1.76 2.00 6.51
C LEU A 124 1.09 1.23 5.37
N TYR A 125 1.89 0.62 4.52
CA TYR A 125 1.42 -0.18 3.41
C TYR A 125 2.23 -1.46 3.23
N SER A 126 3.55 -1.37 3.26
CA SER A 126 4.47 -2.49 3.03
C SER A 126 5.02 -3.07 4.34
N LYS A 127 5.62 -4.28 4.22
CA LYS A 127 6.42 -4.85 5.31
C LYS A 127 7.57 -3.92 5.70
N GLN A 128 8.19 -3.28 4.71
CA GLN A 128 9.28 -2.32 4.92
C GLN A 128 8.81 -1.09 5.71
N ASP A 129 7.57 -0.63 5.49
CA ASP A 129 6.98 0.43 6.30
C ASP A 129 6.82 -0.02 7.76
N LEU A 130 6.37 -1.26 8.00
CA LEU A 130 6.28 -1.85 9.33
C LEU A 130 7.66 -1.88 10.00
N ASP A 131 8.68 -2.46 9.35
CA ASP A 131 10.04 -2.59 9.90
C ASP A 131 10.62 -1.21 10.25
N SER A 132 10.44 -0.23 9.37
CA SER A 132 10.86 1.16 9.60
C SER A 132 10.12 1.79 10.78
N MET A 133 8.78 1.62 10.84
CA MET A 133 7.97 2.14 11.94
C MET A 133 8.38 1.53 13.29
N GLU A 134 8.60 0.22 13.36
CA GLU A 134 9.07 -0.46 14.56
C GLU A 134 10.44 0.08 15.01
N ALA A 135 11.39 0.24 14.08
CA ALA A 135 12.71 0.77 14.38
C ALA A 135 12.66 2.21 14.95
N ILE A 136 11.82 3.08 14.35
CA ILE A 136 11.68 4.48 14.77
C ILE A 136 10.96 4.56 16.12
N THR A 137 9.85 3.85 16.28
CA THR A 137 9.02 3.91 17.48
C THR A 137 9.60 3.12 18.66
N SER A 138 10.67 2.35 18.47
CA SER A 138 11.43 1.75 19.56
C SER A 138 12.25 2.77 20.36
N GLN A 139 12.47 3.96 19.77
CA GLN A 139 13.15 5.07 20.45
C GLN A 139 12.14 5.95 21.18
N PRO A 140 12.50 6.51 22.36
CA PRO A 140 11.64 7.47 23.04
C PRO A 140 11.33 8.66 22.12
N MET A 141 10.05 9.03 22.06
CA MET A 141 9.61 10.23 21.34
C MET A 141 8.51 10.94 22.11
N GLU A 142 8.46 12.25 21.96
CA GLU A 142 7.47 13.08 22.63
C GLU A 142 6.05 12.76 22.09
N ARG A 143 5.94 12.59 20.78
CA ARG A 143 4.65 12.48 20.07
C ARG A 143 4.83 11.92 18.67
N ALA A 144 3.76 11.32 18.18
CA ALA A 144 3.56 11.04 16.75
C ALA A 144 2.43 11.92 16.19
N VAL A 145 2.56 12.34 14.93
CA VAL A 145 1.50 13.05 14.20
C VAL A 145 0.97 12.16 13.09
N ILE A 146 -0.34 11.98 13.03
CA ILE A 146 -1.03 11.27 11.95
C ILE A 146 -1.75 12.30 11.07
N VAL A 147 -1.56 12.18 9.75
CA VAL A 147 -2.17 13.07 8.75
C VAL A 147 -3.13 12.29 7.87
N GLY A 148 -4.41 12.60 7.97
CA GLY A 148 -5.49 12.00 7.18
C GLY A 148 -6.42 11.07 7.94
N GLY A 149 -7.71 11.44 7.97
CA GLY A 149 -8.79 10.79 8.74
C GLY A 149 -9.37 9.52 8.11
N GLY A 150 -8.59 8.76 7.33
CA GLY A 150 -9.03 7.49 6.73
C GLY A 150 -8.84 6.27 7.65
N LEU A 151 -9.17 5.07 7.13
CA LEU A 151 -8.98 3.79 7.85
C LEU A 151 -7.53 3.60 8.32
N VAL A 152 -6.56 3.79 7.43
CA VAL A 152 -5.14 3.66 7.78
C VAL A 152 -4.73 4.66 8.85
N GLY A 153 -5.34 5.85 8.88
CA GLY A 153 -5.06 6.87 9.90
C GLY A 153 -5.51 6.42 11.29
N ILE A 154 -6.71 5.85 11.42
CA ILE A 154 -7.20 5.35 12.70
C ILE A 154 -6.42 4.11 13.17
N GLU A 155 -6.05 3.20 12.23
CA GLU A 155 -5.21 2.05 12.53
C GLU A 155 -3.83 2.49 13.05
N LEU A 156 -3.18 3.47 12.41
CA LEU A 156 -1.91 4.04 12.89
C LEU A 156 -2.04 4.68 14.27
N ALA A 157 -3.15 5.41 14.50
CA ALA A 157 -3.39 6.03 15.80
C ALA A 157 -3.55 4.97 16.89
N GLU A 158 -4.32 3.90 16.64
CA GLU A 158 -4.48 2.77 17.56
C GLU A 158 -3.14 2.08 17.84
N MET A 159 -2.36 1.76 16.80
CA MET A 159 -1.05 1.11 16.92
C MET A 159 -0.09 1.91 17.81
N LEU A 160 0.00 3.22 17.60
CA LEU A 160 0.88 4.10 18.36
C LEU A 160 0.41 4.28 19.80
N THR A 161 -0.90 4.47 20.00
CA THR A 161 -1.50 4.56 21.34
C THR A 161 -1.32 3.27 22.13
N TYR A 162 -1.43 2.09 21.47
CA TYR A 162 -1.11 0.80 22.08
C TYR A 162 0.33 0.74 22.61
N LYS A 163 1.29 1.33 21.88
CA LYS A 163 2.70 1.48 22.33
C LYS A 163 2.90 2.64 23.33
N LYS A 164 1.82 3.29 23.78
CA LYS A 164 1.83 4.44 24.72
C LYS A 164 2.58 5.65 24.15
N ILE A 165 2.58 5.82 22.84
CA ILE A 165 3.10 7.02 22.17
C ILE A 165 1.97 8.02 22.05
N PRO A 166 2.07 9.25 22.57
CA PRO A 166 1.08 10.29 22.41
C PRO A 166 0.84 10.59 20.92
N VAL A 167 -0.43 10.73 20.51
CA VAL A 167 -0.81 10.94 19.12
C VAL A 167 -1.57 12.25 18.95
N THR A 168 -1.13 13.08 17.98
CA THR A 168 -1.95 14.14 17.40
C THR A 168 -2.45 13.68 16.05
N PHE A 169 -3.77 13.68 15.86
CA PHE A 169 -4.44 13.18 14.66
C PHE A 169 -5.06 14.33 13.88
N LEU A 170 -4.47 14.69 12.74
CA LEU A 170 -4.87 15.82 11.91
C LEU A 170 -5.85 15.36 10.82
N VAL A 171 -7.04 15.93 10.84
CA VAL A 171 -8.13 15.65 9.91
C VAL A 171 -8.52 16.94 9.19
N ARG A 172 -8.48 16.91 7.86
CA ARG A 172 -8.79 18.08 7.04
C ARG A 172 -10.28 18.46 7.08
N GLU A 173 -11.14 17.46 7.20
CA GLU A 173 -12.59 17.59 7.24
C GLU A 173 -13.05 18.24 8.56
N SER A 174 -14.30 18.70 8.59
CA SER A 174 -14.91 19.33 9.78
C SER A 174 -15.36 18.31 10.82
N ARG A 175 -15.50 17.05 10.42
CA ARG A 175 -15.95 15.93 11.24
C ARG A 175 -15.26 14.64 10.78
N PHE A 176 -15.05 13.71 11.69
CA PHE A 176 -14.48 12.40 11.33
C PHE A 176 -15.45 11.63 10.42
N TRP A 177 -14.96 11.17 9.27
CA TRP A 177 -15.72 10.42 8.25
C TRP A 177 -17.03 11.09 7.80
N GLU A 178 -17.07 12.41 7.69
CA GLU A 178 -18.28 13.18 7.36
C GLU A 178 -18.93 12.76 6.03
N GLN A 179 -18.17 12.22 5.08
CA GLN A 179 -18.66 11.76 3.78
C GLN A 179 -19.04 10.28 3.75
N ILE A 180 -18.79 9.54 4.83
CA ILE A 180 -18.97 8.09 4.91
C ILE A 180 -20.06 7.75 5.91
N LEU A 181 -20.03 8.37 7.10
CA LEU A 181 -20.95 8.09 8.18
C LEU A 181 -21.96 9.22 8.39
N PRO A 182 -23.23 8.89 8.73
CA PRO A 182 -24.17 9.85 9.29
C PRO A 182 -23.57 10.52 10.53
N GLU A 183 -24.07 11.71 10.86
CA GLU A 183 -23.48 12.56 11.91
C GLU A 183 -23.42 11.88 13.28
N LYS A 184 -24.46 11.17 13.68
CA LYS A 184 -24.53 10.52 14.99
C LYS A 184 -23.48 9.43 15.14
N GLU A 185 -23.31 8.62 14.11
CA GLU A 185 -22.33 7.53 14.04
C GLU A 185 -20.90 8.10 14.00
N ALA A 186 -20.67 9.14 13.20
CA ALA A 186 -19.39 9.84 13.15
C ALA A 186 -19.00 10.41 14.51
N ASN A 187 -19.97 10.99 15.25
CA ASN A 187 -19.75 11.52 16.59
C ASN A 187 -19.43 10.42 17.62
N LEU A 188 -19.98 9.21 17.47
CA LEU A 188 -19.62 8.08 18.31
C LEU A 188 -18.16 7.65 18.09
N VAL A 189 -17.72 7.55 16.82
CA VAL A 189 -16.34 7.25 16.51
C VAL A 189 -15.40 8.34 17.02
N GLN A 190 -15.75 9.60 16.80
CA GLN A 190 -14.97 10.73 17.30
C GLN A 190 -14.84 10.71 18.83
N LYS A 191 -15.94 10.46 19.54
CA LYS A 191 -15.91 10.32 21.01
C LYS A 191 -14.96 9.19 21.42
N HIS A 192 -15.03 8.05 20.76
CA HIS A 192 -14.14 6.91 21.05
C HIS A 192 -12.65 7.26 20.85
N ILE A 193 -12.30 7.99 19.79
CA ILE A 193 -10.95 8.48 19.57
C ILE A 193 -10.48 9.39 20.72
N LEU A 194 -11.33 10.32 21.15
CA LEU A 194 -11.03 11.24 22.25
C LEU A 194 -10.93 10.54 23.61
N ASP A 195 -11.77 9.53 23.86
CA ASP A 195 -11.74 8.71 25.08
C ASP A 195 -10.41 7.92 25.22
N HIS A 196 -9.65 7.75 24.11
CA HIS A 196 -8.31 7.15 24.09
C HIS A 196 -7.17 8.18 24.16
N GLU A 197 -7.47 9.41 24.60
CA GLU A 197 -6.49 10.50 24.80
C GLU A 197 -5.74 10.91 23.52
N ILE A 198 -6.31 10.64 22.34
CA ILE A 198 -5.78 11.09 21.07
C ILE A 198 -6.15 12.57 20.85
N ASP A 199 -5.17 13.43 20.60
CA ASP A 199 -5.35 14.84 20.27
C ASP A 199 -5.90 14.95 18.82
N LEU A 200 -7.22 14.86 18.67
CA LEU A 200 -7.91 14.88 17.38
C LEU A 200 -8.22 16.32 16.96
N ARG A 201 -7.65 16.74 15.82
CA ARG A 201 -7.76 18.11 15.30
C ARG A 201 -8.41 18.15 13.93
N PHE A 202 -9.59 18.73 13.85
CA PHE A 202 -10.32 18.95 12.60
C PHE A 202 -9.87 20.21 11.87
N GLN A 203 -10.23 20.30 10.58
CA GLN A 203 -9.92 21.43 9.70
C GLN A 203 -8.44 21.81 9.77
N THR A 204 -7.57 20.81 9.98
CA THR A 204 -6.14 21.02 10.16
C THR A 204 -5.37 20.31 9.05
N GLU A 205 -4.65 21.11 8.27
CA GLU A 205 -3.79 20.65 7.18
C GLU A 205 -2.35 21.02 7.47
N ILE A 206 -1.41 20.17 7.02
CA ILE A 206 0.02 20.47 7.11
C ILE A 206 0.49 21.35 5.94
N ARG A 207 1.45 22.22 6.22
CA ARG A 207 2.19 23.01 5.25
C ARG A 207 3.52 22.35 4.91
N GLU A 208 4.27 21.93 5.91
CA GLU A 208 5.61 21.35 5.79
C GLU A 208 5.96 20.47 6.99
N ILE A 209 7.01 19.68 6.84
CA ILE A 209 7.57 18.81 7.88
C ILE A 209 9.02 19.21 8.07
N LEU A 210 9.42 19.48 9.31
CA LEU A 210 10.74 19.99 9.66
C LEU A 210 11.68 18.86 10.07
N SER A 211 12.97 18.97 9.67
CA SER A 211 14.01 18.02 10.06
C SER A 211 14.82 18.51 11.26
N ASP A 212 15.43 17.57 11.97
CA ASP A 212 16.60 17.81 12.81
C ASP A 212 17.89 17.89 11.97
N ALA A 213 19.03 18.05 12.62
CA ALA A 213 20.33 18.12 11.96
C ALA A 213 20.78 16.77 11.33
N GLN A 214 20.14 15.65 11.70
CA GLN A 214 20.42 14.30 11.22
C GLN A 214 19.47 13.85 10.10
N GLY A 215 18.52 14.71 9.69
CA GLY A 215 17.54 14.39 8.66
C GLY A 215 16.34 13.57 9.14
N ASN A 216 16.16 13.44 10.46
CA ASN A 216 14.94 12.86 11.00
C ASN A 216 13.86 13.93 11.14
N VAL A 217 12.59 13.52 11.16
CA VAL A 217 11.50 14.44 11.47
C VAL A 217 11.61 14.94 12.92
N ARG A 218 11.39 16.26 13.12
CA ARG A 218 11.33 16.88 14.45
C ARG A 218 10.02 17.61 14.75
N ALA A 219 9.29 18.04 13.72
CA ALA A 219 8.02 18.72 13.87
C ALA A 219 7.23 18.75 12.57
N VAL A 220 5.92 18.95 12.69
CA VAL A 220 5.01 19.31 11.59
C VAL A 220 4.57 20.75 11.75
N VAL A 221 4.53 21.52 10.66
CA VAL A 221 3.98 22.87 10.64
C VAL A 221 2.64 22.87 9.91
N THR A 222 1.60 23.35 10.57
CA THR A 222 0.27 23.46 10.00
C THR A 222 0.16 24.65 9.03
N LYS A 223 -0.90 24.69 8.21
CA LYS A 223 -1.19 25.87 7.36
C LYS A 223 -1.44 27.15 8.15
N THR A 224 -1.86 27.03 9.41
CA THR A 224 -2.04 28.19 10.31
C THR A 224 -0.73 28.68 10.94
N GLY A 225 0.38 27.96 10.74
CA GLY A 225 1.70 28.31 11.26
C GLY A 225 2.03 27.68 12.62
N GLU A 226 1.16 26.85 13.18
CA GLU A 226 1.45 26.10 14.42
C GLU A 226 2.51 25.05 14.16
N GLU A 227 3.56 25.01 15.00
CA GLU A 227 4.57 23.96 14.99
C GLU A 227 4.21 22.90 16.04
N ILE A 228 4.08 21.64 15.62
CA ILE A 228 3.76 20.48 16.46
C ILE A 228 4.98 19.58 16.52
N PRO A 229 5.74 19.56 17.63
CA PRO A 229 6.90 18.68 17.80
C PRO A 229 6.51 17.20 17.71
N CYS A 230 7.28 16.40 16.97
CA CYS A 230 7.02 14.97 16.83
C CYS A 230 8.27 14.22 16.35
N GLY A 231 8.35 12.93 16.69
CA GLY A 231 9.41 12.02 16.24
C GLY A 231 8.95 11.06 15.12
N PHE A 232 7.67 11.07 14.79
CA PHE A 232 7.09 10.25 13.72
C PHE A 232 5.90 10.97 13.06
N VAL A 233 5.80 10.87 11.74
CA VAL A 233 4.64 11.36 10.97
C VAL A 233 4.07 10.23 10.12
N GLY A 234 2.85 9.81 10.45
CA GLY A 234 2.07 8.82 9.70
C GLY A 234 1.24 9.48 8.60
N ILE A 235 1.56 9.24 7.33
CA ILE A 235 0.82 9.75 6.19
C ILE A 235 -0.28 8.76 5.81
N ALA A 236 -1.53 9.10 6.10
CA ALA A 236 -2.73 8.28 5.86
C ALA A 236 -3.73 8.95 4.91
N THR A 237 -3.22 9.60 3.86
CA THR A 237 -4.00 10.44 2.93
C THR A 237 -4.43 9.69 1.66
N GLY A 238 -4.62 8.39 1.79
CA GLY A 238 -5.02 7.50 0.70
C GLY A 238 -3.86 6.91 -0.07
N VAL A 239 -4.17 6.16 -1.10
CA VAL A 239 -3.23 5.40 -1.92
C VAL A 239 -3.44 5.67 -3.41
N THR A 240 -2.42 5.42 -4.21
CA THR A 240 -2.44 5.50 -5.67
C THR A 240 -1.87 4.21 -6.27
N PRO A 241 -2.31 3.79 -7.48
CA PRO A 241 -1.76 2.64 -8.17
C PRO A 241 -0.23 2.67 -8.25
N ASN A 242 0.41 1.53 -7.99
CA ASN A 242 1.86 1.40 -8.04
C ASN A 242 2.31 1.02 -9.45
N VAL A 243 2.37 2.02 -10.35
CA VAL A 243 2.65 1.86 -11.79
C VAL A 243 3.78 2.76 -12.31
N ASP A 244 4.55 3.41 -11.43
CA ASP A 244 5.58 4.38 -11.86
C ASP A 244 6.67 3.76 -12.71
N PHE A 245 7.03 2.50 -12.46
CA PHE A 245 8.03 1.77 -13.24
C PHE A 245 7.56 1.46 -14.68
N LEU A 246 6.28 1.68 -14.99
CA LEU A 246 5.68 1.42 -16.31
C LEU A 246 5.59 2.66 -17.19
N LYS A 247 6.02 3.83 -16.73
CA LYS A 247 5.81 5.11 -17.45
C LYS A 247 6.53 5.20 -18.82
N ASN A 248 7.56 4.41 -19.03
CA ASN A 248 8.39 4.47 -20.24
C ASN A 248 8.18 3.29 -21.20
N ASN A 249 7.10 2.50 -21.03
CA ASN A 249 6.80 1.38 -21.90
C ASN A 249 5.54 1.61 -22.74
N SER A 250 5.18 0.63 -23.59
CA SER A 250 4.06 0.72 -24.53
C SER A 250 2.67 0.55 -23.94
N LEU A 251 2.57 0.32 -22.63
CA LEU A 251 1.28 0.15 -21.94
C LEU A 251 0.56 1.50 -21.83
N ALA A 252 -0.74 1.51 -22.06
CA ALA A 252 -1.56 2.68 -21.80
C ALA A 252 -1.75 2.83 -20.27
N ILE A 253 -1.15 3.89 -19.71
CA ILE A 253 -1.20 4.20 -18.29
C ILE A 253 -2.05 5.47 -18.09
N GLY A 254 -3.01 5.39 -17.19
CA GLY A 254 -3.73 6.54 -16.64
C GLY A 254 -3.25 6.79 -15.21
N LYS A 255 -4.15 6.68 -14.24
CA LYS A 255 -3.77 6.54 -12.83
C LYS A 255 -3.23 5.15 -12.55
N GLY A 256 -3.84 4.12 -13.16
CA GLY A 256 -3.41 2.73 -13.18
C GLY A 256 -3.08 2.25 -14.58
N VAL A 257 -2.84 0.94 -14.73
CA VAL A 257 -2.74 0.29 -16.05
C VAL A 257 -4.14 0.21 -16.65
N LYS A 258 -4.34 0.81 -17.82
CA LYS A 258 -5.64 0.79 -18.49
C LYS A 258 -5.96 -0.61 -19.01
N VAL A 259 -7.16 -1.09 -18.66
CA VAL A 259 -7.64 -2.42 -19.02
C VAL A 259 -9.09 -2.38 -19.49
N HIS A 260 -9.46 -3.31 -20.36
CA HIS A 260 -10.87 -3.55 -20.71
C HIS A 260 -11.55 -4.47 -19.67
N SER A 261 -12.80 -4.85 -19.92
CA SER A 261 -13.63 -5.61 -18.96
C SER A 261 -13.11 -7.01 -18.58
N TYR A 262 -12.14 -7.55 -19.31
CA TYR A 262 -11.47 -8.82 -19.02
C TYR A 262 -10.05 -8.62 -18.48
N PHE A 263 -9.73 -7.42 -17.98
CA PHE A 263 -8.45 -7.07 -17.39
C PHE A 263 -7.24 -7.11 -18.34
N GLU A 264 -7.40 -7.32 -19.64
CA GLU A 264 -6.31 -7.22 -20.59
C GLU A 264 -6.01 -5.73 -20.88
N SER A 265 -4.73 -5.40 -20.97
CA SER A 265 -4.25 -4.05 -21.23
C SER A 265 -4.32 -3.67 -22.71
N SER A 266 -3.77 -2.51 -23.06
CA SER A 266 -3.59 -2.08 -24.46
C SER A 266 -2.62 -2.97 -25.26
N VAL A 267 -1.89 -3.87 -24.59
CA VAL A 267 -0.93 -4.80 -25.20
C VAL A 267 -1.46 -6.23 -25.02
N PRO A 268 -1.58 -7.02 -26.11
CA PRO A 268 -2.04 -8.40 -26.02
C PRO A 268 -1.18 -9.25 -25.08
N ASP A 269 -1.82 -10.19 -24.39
CA ASP A 269 -1.20 -11.09 -23.40
C ASP A 269 -0.62 -10.41 -22.16
N VAL A 270 -0.91 -9.10 -21.94
CA VAL A 270 -0.55 -8.36 -20.73
C VAL A 270 -1.81 -7.91 -20.01
N TYR A 271 -1.98 -8.37 -18.79
CA TYR A 271 -3.15 -8.12 -17.93
C TYR A 271 -2.74 -7.29 -16.72
N ALA A 272 -3.68 -6.52 -16.15
CA ALA A 272 -3.49 -5.89 -14.85
C ALA A 272 -4.71 -6.14 -13.96
N ILE A 273 -4.47 -6.43 -12.67
CA ILE A 273 -5.49 -6.80 -11.70
C ILE A 273 -5.25 -6.16 -10.33
N GLY A 274 -6.31 -6.06 -9.54
CA GLY A 274 -6.25 -5.42 -8.22
C GLY A 274 -6.07 -3.90 -8.32
N ASP A 275 -5.52 -3.30 -7.29
CA ASP A 275 -5.42 -1.84 -7.13
C ASP A 275 -4.64 -1.11 -8.23
N CYS A 276 -3.79 -1.80 -8.97
CA CYS A 276 -3.03 -1.18 -10.06
C CYS A 276 -3.79 -1.09 -11.40
N ALA A 277 -4.94 -1.76 -11.51
CA ALA A 277 -5.76 -1.77 -12.71
C ALA A 277 -6.71 -0.56 -12.77
N GLU A 278 -6.84 0.06 -13.95
CA GLU A 278 -7.79 1.13 -14.24
C GLU A 278 -8.63 0.73 -15.45
N PHE A 279 -9.93 0.55 -15.26
CA PHE A 279 -10.83 0.24 -16.37
C PHE A 279 -10.94 1.42 -17.34
N GLU A 280 -10.89 1.16 -18.64
CA GLU A 280 -11.15 2.18 -19.69
C GLU A 280 -12.57 2.74 -19.57
N LYS A 281 -13.52 1.89 -19.18
CA LYS A 281 -14.92 2.26 -18.89
C LYS A 281 -15.30 1.66 -17.54
N PRO A 282 -16.14 2.36 -16.73
CA PRO A 282 -16.61 1.79 -15.48
C PRO A 282 -17.17 0.39 -15.68
N PRO A 283 -16.81 -0.59 -14.84
CA PRO A 283 -17.25 -1.99 -15.02
C PRO A 283 -18.74 -2.23 -14.72
N GLY A 284 -19.48 -1.19 -14.32
CA GLY A 284 -20.91 -1.23 -14.06
C GLY A 284 -21.47 0.12 -13.65
N ALA A 285 -22.78 0.23 -13.59
CA ALA A 285 -23.47 1.45 -13.19
C ALA A 285 -23.09 1.84 -11.75
N GLY A 286 -22.73 3.11 -11.53
CA GLY A 286 -22.31 3.65 -10.24
C GLY A 286 -20.90 3.26 -9.79
N ARG A 287 -20.17 2.44 -10.57
CA ARG A 287 -18.78 2.07 -10.29
C ARG A 287 -17.79 3.07 -10.90
N LYS A 288 -16.58 3.09 -10.37
CA LYS A 288 -15.49 3.95 -10.87
C LYS A 288 -14.56 3.17 -11.79
N ASN A 289 -13.80 3.87 -12.63
CA ASN A 289 -12.79 3.25 -13.48
C ASN A 289 -11.63 2.66 -12.65
N LEU A 290 -11.35 3.27 -11.51
CA LEU A 290 -10.33 2.82 -10.56
C LEU A 290 -11.04 2.44 -9.26
N GLU A 291 -10.91 1.19 -8.89
CA GLU A 291 -11.45 0.63 -7.64
C GLU A 291 -10.29 0.03 -6.88
N GLN A 292 -9.95 0.65 -5.78
CA GLN A 292 -8.90 0.21 -4.88
C GLN A 292 -9.53 -0.41 -3.64
N VAL A 293 -8.72 -1.20 -2.94
CA VAL A 293 -9.14 -1.94 -1.77
C VAL A 293 -9.94 -3.22 -2.13
N TRP A 294 -10.06 -4.08 -1.19
CA TRP A 294 -10.56 -5.45 -1.12
C TRP A 294 -11.85 -5.81 -1.88
N TYR A 295 -12.56 -4.86 -2.46
CA TYR A 295 -13.76 -5.13 -3.25
C TYR A 295 -13.49 -5.59 -4.69
N THR A 296 -12.25 -5.48 -5.17
CA THR A 296 -11.86 -5.80 -6.54
C THR A 296 -10.74 -6.82 -6.65
N GLY A 297 -10.21 -7.26 -5.51
CA GLY A 297 -9.13 -8.25 -5.42
C GLY A 297 -9.59 -9.69 -5.55
#